data_dba7c7b192b7f383ecf253993977f205
#
_entry.id   dba7c7b192b7f383ecf253993977f205
#
_cell.length_a   1.000
_cell.length_b   1.000
_cell.length_c   1.000
_cell.angle_alpha   90.00
_cell.angle_beta   90.00
_cell.angle_gamma   90.00
#
_symmetry.space_group_name_H-M   'P 1'
#
loop_
_entity.id
_entity.type
_entity.pdbx_description
1 polymer ?
#
loop_
_entity_poly.entity_id
_entity_poly.type
_entity_poly.pdbx_seq_one_letter_code
_entity_poly.pdbx_strand_id
1 'polypeptide(L)' 'MASLADLPVRLSFDLGELTLTLAQLQALQPGQALALGRPLAGAVQVRANGVLIGAGELVQIDGQLGVSLSHLWADGGAP' A
#
# COMPACT_ATOMS: atom_id res chain seq x y z
N MET A 1 2.25 0.65 -32.85
CA MET A 1 2.67 -0.40 -31.91
C MET A 1 3.11 0.25 -30.60
N ALA A 2 2.58 -0.19 -29.48
CA ALA A 2 2.94 0.37 -28.18
C ALA A 2 4.36 -0.06 -27.79
N SER A 3 5.14 0.85 -27.22
CA SER A 3 6.45 0.51 -26.71
C SER A 3 6.31 -0.16 -25.34
N LEU A 4 7.38 -0.81 -24.85
CA LEU A 4 7.38 -1.40 -23.50
C LEU A 4 7.12 -0.34 -22.45
N ALA A 5 7.51 0.91 -22.69
CA ALA A 5 7.29 2.01 -21.75
C ALA A 5 5.80 2.32 -21.56
N ASP A 6 4.94 1.90 -22.49
CA ASP A 6 3.50 2.16 -22.42
C ASP A 6 2.73 1.03 -21.77
N LEU A 7 3.38 -0.05 -21.32
CA LEU A 7 2.71 -1.13 -20.63
C LEU A 7 2.25 -0.67 -19.25
N PRO A 8 0.99 -0.95 -18.89
CA PRO A 8 0.50 -0.59 -17.55
C PRO A 8 1.16 -1.46 -16.48
N VAL A 9 1.49 -0.85 -15.38
CA VAL A 9 2.03 -1.54 -14.21
C VAL A 9 1.16 -1.19 -13.02
N ARG A 10 0.72 -2.21 -12.28
CA ARG A 10 -0.10 -1.98 -11.09
C ARG A 10 0.81 -1.84 -9.87
N LEU A 11 0.74 -0.69 -9.24
CA LEU A 11 1.40 -0.48 -7.96
C LEU A 11 0.44 -0.77 -6.83
N SER A 12 0.91 -1.47 -5.82
CA SER A 12 0.17 -1.68 -4.59
C SER A 12 1.03 -1.29 -3.40
N PHE A 13 0.35 -0.86 -2.35
CA PHE A 13 1.01 -0.31 -1.16
C PHE A 13 0.45 -1.05 0.04
N ASP A 14 1.34 -1.70 0.81
CA ASP A 14 0.92 -2.46 1.99
C ASP A 14 0.68 -1.48 3.14
N LEU A 15 -0.59 -1.20 3.41
CA LEU A 15 -1.00 -0.23 4.42
C LEU A 15 -1.22 -0.83 5.80
N GLY A 16 -1.22 -2.16 5.93
CA GLY A 16 -1.37 -2.81 7.21
C GLY A 16 -2.34 -3.98 7.15
N GLU A 17 -2.47 -4.64 8.28
CA GLU A 17 -3.32 -5.82 8.44
C GLU A 17 -4.18 -5.66 9.68
N LEU A 18 -5.30 -6.35 9.69
CA LEU A 18 -6.17 -6.42 10.85
C LEU A 18 -6.67 -7.84 10.99
N THR A 19 -6.48 -8.41 12.16
CA THR A 19 -6.97 -9.76 12.47
C THR A 19 -8.28 -9.65 13.24
N LEU A 20 -9.31 -10.29 12.71
CA LEU A 20 -10.63 -10.31 13.32
C LEU A 20 -11.07 -11.75 13.56
N THR A 21 -11.88 -11.96 14.59
CA THR A 21 -12.58 -13.23 14.72
C THR A 21 -13.71 -13.29 13.69
N LEU A 22 -14.21 -14.49 13.44
CA LEU A 22 -15.36 -14.64 12.54
C LEU A 22 -16.58 -13.87 13.06
N ALA A 23 -16.81 -13.87 14.36
CA ALA A 23 -17.92 -13.13 14.94
C ALA A 23 -17.77 -11.62 14.72
N GLN A 24 -16.56 -11.10 14.86
CA GLN A 24 -16.29 -9.69 14.59
C GLN A 24 -16.50 -9.34 13.12
N LEU A 25 -16.07 -10.24 12.23
CA LEU A 25 -16.25 -10.03 10.79
C LEU A 25 -17.73 -9.97 10.44
N GLN A 26 -18.54 -10.87 11.01
CA GLN A 26 -19.98 -10.92 10.77
C GLN A 26 -20.72 -9.70 11.33
N ALA A 27 -20.13 -9.01 12.29
CA ALA A 27 -20.72 -7.82 12.90
C ALA A 27 -20.38 -6.53 12.15
N LEU A 28 -19.54 -6.60 11.13
CA LEU A 28 -19.17 -5.39 10.36
C LEU A 28 -20.37 -4.85 9.60
N GLN A 29 -20.44 -3.53 9.54
CA GLN A 29 -21.54 -2.82 8.87
C GLN A 29 -20.99 -1.75 7.93
N PRO A 30 -21.72 -1.44 6.84
CA PRO A 30 -21.31 -0.35 5.96
C PRO A 30 -21.17 0.97 6.72
N GLY A 31 -20.14 1.73 6.41
CA GLY A 31 -19.85 3.00 7.07
C GLY A 31 -19.03 2.87 8.34
N GLN A 32 -18.78 1.66 8.81
CA GLN A 32 -17.95 1.43 9.99
C GLN A 32 -16.48 1.67 9.65
N ALA A 33 -15.76 2.35 10.55
CA ALA A 33 -14.33 2.59 10.39
C ALA A 33 -13.54 1.50 11.14
N LEU A 34 -12.48 1.03 10.51
CA LEU A 34 -11.59 0.03 11.12
C LEU A 34 -10.22 0.65 11.34
N ALA A 35 -9.70 0.52 12.55
CA ALA A 35 -8.35 0.96 12.87
C ALA A 35 -7.36 -0.14 12.50
N LEU A 36 -6.35 0.20 11.69
CA LEU A 36 -5.37 -0.77 11.25
C LEU A 36 -4.20 -0.93 12.23
N GLY A 37 -4.23 -0.19 13.34
CA GLY A 37 -3.22 -0.33 14.38
C GLY A 37 -1.87 0.28 14.03
N ARG A 38 -1.82 1.14 13.00
CA ARG A 38 -0.56 1.79 12.65
C ARG A 38 -0.79 3.30 12.49
N PRO A 39 0.25 4.11 12.74
CA PRO A 39 0.13 5.56 12.61
C PRO A 39 -0.11 5.98 11.17
N LEU A 40 -0.67 7.19 11.02
CA LEU A 40 -0.91 7.76 9.69
C LEU A 40 0.38 7.92 8.90
N ALA A 41 1.49 8.23 9.57
CA ALA A 41 2.83 8.25 9.00
C ALA A 41 3.54 6.96 9.39
N GLY A 42 4.03 6.20 8.43
CA GLY A 42 4.73 4.96 8.72
C GLY A 42 5.26 4.32 7.46
N ALA A 43 6.15 3.35 7.63
CA ALA A 43 6.78 2.66 6.51
C ALA A 43 5.75 1.84 5.75
N VAL A 44 5.83 1.93 4.43
CA VAL A 44 4.95 1.24 3.50
C VAL A 44 5.80 0.51 2.49
N GLN A 45 5.49 -0.76 2.24
CA GLN A 45 6.14 -1.51 1.18
C GLN A 45 5.41 -1.26 -0.13
N VAL A 46 6.17 -1.07 -1.21
CA VAL A 46 5.64 -0.79 -2.53
C VAL A 46 5.89 -1.98 -3.44
N ARG A 47 4.83 -2.46 -4.09
CA ARG A 47 4.91 -3.60 -5.00
C ARG A 47 4.45 -3.18 -6.39
N ALA A 48 5.13 -3.71 -7.40
CA ALA A 48 4.72 -3.57 -8.79
C ALA A 48 4.35 -4.96 -9.29
N ASN A 49 3.09 -5.14 -9.68
CA ASN A 49 2.55 -6.42 -10.11
C ASN A 49 2.86 -7.54 -9.10
N GLY A 50 2.77 -7.22 -7.82
CA GLY A 50 3.01 -8.17 -6.74
C GLY A 50 4.45 -8.34 -6.32
N VAL A 51 5.40 -7.71 -7.01
CA VAL A 51 6.83 -7.83 -6.70
C VAL A 51 7.28 -6.63 -5.88
N LEU A 52 7.93 -6.88 -4.75
CA LEU A 52 8.44 -5.80 -3.89
C LEU A 52 9.52 -5.02 -4.63
N ILE A 53 9.29 -3.74 -4.84
CA ILE A 53 10.23 -2.89 -5.57
C ILE A 53 10.72 -1.70 -4.77
N GLY A 54 10.14 -1.42 -3.63
CA GLY A 54 10.56 -0.25 -2.89
C GLY A 54 9.87 -0.10 -1.56
N ALA A 55 10.13 1.01 -0.94
CA ALA A 55 9.53 1.39 0.34
C ALA A 55 9.30 2.89 0.36
N GLY A 56 8.37 3.33 1.18
CA GLY A 56 8.06 4.73 1.35
C GLY A 56 7.38 4.98 2.67
N GLU A 57 6.81 6.16 2.80
CA GLU A 57 6.10 6.57 4.00
C GLU A 57 4.75 7.16 3.62
N LEU A 58 3.74 6.91 4.45
CA LEU A 58 2.44 7.54 4.28
C LEU A 58 2.54 9.04 4.54
N VAL A 59 1.95 9.81 3.65
CA VAL A 59 1.90 11.27 3.76
C VAL A 59 0.52 11.74 3.36
N GLN A 60 0.20 12.98 3.69
CA GLN A 60 -0.99 13.65 3.19
C GLN A 60 -0.59 14.68 2.14
N ILE A 61 -1.27 14.64 1.00
CA ILE A 61 -1.03 15.57 -0.09
C ILE A 61 -2.38 16.19 -0.44
N ASP A 62 -2.53 17.49 -0.16
CA ASP A 62 -3.77 18.24 -0.45
C ASP A 62 -5.03 17.52 0.06
N GLY A 63 -4.96 17.01 1.29
CA GLY A 63 -6.08 16.32 1.91
C GLY A 63 -6.26 14.87 1.46
N GLN A 64 -5.39 14.37 0.60
CA GLN A 64 -5.44 12.99 0.13
C GLN A 64 -4.28 12.19 0.70
N LEU A 65 -4.54 10.89 0.88
CA LEU A 65 -3.50 9.98 1.32
C LEU A 65 -2.56 9.71 0.15
N GLY A 66 -1.26 9.80 0.42
CA GLY A 66 -0.24 9.52 -0.57
C GLY A 66 0.93 8.76 0.04
N VAL A 67 1.91 8.44 -0.79
CA VAL A 67 3.12 7.77 -0.34
C VAL A 67 4.32 8.54 -0.88
N SER A 68 5.24 8.88 0.02
CA SER A 68 6.54 9.45 -0.34
C SER A 68 7.54 8.31 -0.46
N LEU A 69 8.10 8.12 -1.63
CA LEU A 69 9.02 7.02 -1.87
C LEU A 69 10.36 7.31 -1.21
N SER A 70 10.88 6.33 -0.44
CA SER A 70 12.18 6.42 0.23
C SER A 70 13.23 5.65 -0.54
N HIS A 71 12.87 4.49 -1.06
CA HIS A 71 13.79 3.60 -1.77
C HIS A 71 13.08 2.94 -2.93
N LEU A 72 13.80 2.78 -4.03
CA LEU A 72 13.39 1.93 -5.13
C LEU A 72 14.56 1.01 -5.47
N TRP A 73 14.26 -0.28 -5.65
CA TRP A 73 15.27 -1.28 -5.97
C TRP A 73 15.21 -1.58 -7.46
N ALA A 74 16.33 -1.36 -8.14
CA ALA A 74 16.37 -1.35 -9.61
C ALA A 74 15.94 -2.68 -10.24
N ASP A 75 16.20 -3.79 -9.58
CA ASP A 75 15.90 -5.11 -10.12
C ASP A 75 14.57 -5.68 -9.59
N GLY A 76 13.76 -4.84 -8.96
CA GLY A 76 12.48 -5.27 -8.41
C GLY A 76 12.59 -6.26 -7.27
N GLY A 77 13.73 -6.29 -6.60
CA GLY A 77 13.95 -7.17 -5.46
C GLY A 77 14.34 -6.37 -4.23
N ALA A 78 14.04 -6.93 -3.05
CA ALA A 78 14.45 -6.33 -1.80
C ALA A 78 15.98 -6.38 -1.67
N PRO A 79 16.57 -5.45 -0.94
CA PRO A 79 18.02 -5.45 -0.71
C PRO A 79 18.47 -6.70 0.04
#